data_7d383e3a275dc4963c35bfb71972ab12
#
_entry.id   7d383e3a275dc4963c35bfb71972ab12
#
_cell.length_a   1.000
_cell.length_b   1.000
_cell.length_c   1.000
_cell.angle_alpha   90.00
_cell.angle_beta   90.00
_cell.angle_gamma   90.00
#
_symmetry.space_group_name_H-M   'P 1'
#
loop_
_entity.id
_entity.type
_entity.pdbx_description
1 polymer ?
#
loop_
_entity_poly.entity_id
_entity_poly.type
_entity_poly.pdbx_seq_one_letter_code
_entity_poly.pdbx_strand_id
1 'polypeptide(L)'
;MNSVNPKRTPIQATEFTPSSASKSAKTIGPWQSAVIIAGLFATLTLGYLFTSKSVQLSLNPTPSSLSITGGIALNLGEVYLLREGEYGLLAQAPLHQDLNTTFNVGSEKNQRLNFTFSPLPGFLQLNLEPSYAAVKIDGVDIVNPEQPIELSAGEHTIEVTDARYLKHVQSINITGKKQTQNLSISLQPGWADISVSSNPA
;
A
#
# COMPACT_ATOMS: atom_id res chain seq x y z
N MET A 1 -62.60 21.71 -101.85
CA MET A 1 -61.65 22.42 -100.96
C MET A 1 -61.76 21.81 -99.58
N ASN A 2 -60.83 20.84 -99.24
CA ASN A 2 -60.81 20.15 -97.96
C ASN A 2 -59.71 20.71 -97.12
N SER A 3 -60.10 21.40 -96.05
CA SER A 3 -59.17 21.88 -95.01
C SER A 3 -58.83 20.71 -94.06
N VAL A 4 -57.58 20.27 -94.07
CA VAL A 4 -57.07 19.26 -93.13
C VAL A 4 -56.61 20.01 -91.89
N ASN A 5 -57.30 19.73 -90.77
CA ASN A 5 -56.95 20.24 -89.45
C ASN A 5 -55.92 19.31 -88.82
N PRO A 6 -54.71 19.77 -88.48
CA PRO A 6 -53.69 18.85 -87.79
C PRO A 6 -54.11 18.69 -86.37
N LYS A 7 -54.38 17.46 -85.95
CA LYS A 7 -54.53 17.00 -84.54
C LYS A 7 -53.30 17.31 -83.74
N ARG A 8 -53.37 18.24 -82.81
CA ARG A 8 -52.34 18.45 -81.77
C ARG A 8 -52.42 17.28 -80.77
N THR A 9 -51.38 16.47 -80.76
CA THR A 9 -51.19 15.48 -79.69
C THR A 9 -50.87 16.21 -78.38
N PRO A 10 -51.55 15.95 -77.26
CA PRO A 10 -51.20 16.53 -76.00
C PRO A 10 -49.85 16.01 -75.52
N ILE A 11 -48.95 16.92 -75.11
CA ILE A 11 -47.70 16.57 -74.46
C ILE A 11 -48.02 16.02 -73.08
N GLN A 12 -47.80 14.74 -72.83
CA GLN A 12 -47.87 14.15 -71.47
C GLN A 12 -46.71 14.66 -70.66
N ALA A 13 -46.99 15.30 -69.57
CA ALA A 13 -45.99 15.64 -68.57
C ALA A 13 -45.42 14.34 -67.96
N THR A 14 -44.15 14.07 -68.20
CA THR A 14 -43.43 12.98 -67.51
C THR A 14 -43.18 13.44 -66.07
N GLU A 15 -43.73 12.75 -65.11
CA GLU A 15 -43.43 12.98 -63.67
C GLU A 15 -41.91 12.78 -63.45
N PHE A 16 -41.28 13.84 -62.95
CA PHE A 16 -39.90 13.81 -62.55
C PHE A 16 -39.82 13.00 -61.22
N THR A 17 -39.42 11.76 -61.27
CA THR A 17 -39.03 10.98 -60.12
C THR A 17 -37.59 11.35 -59.77
N PRO A 18 -37.35 12.06 -58.67
CA PRO A 18 -36.00 12.29 -58.23
C PRO A 18 -35.36 10.94 -57.87
N SER A 19 -34.28 10.58 -58.58
CA SER A 19 -33.45 9.45 -58.22
C SER A 19 -32.88 9.71 -56.81
N SER A 20 -33.51 9.18 -55.81
CA SER A 20 -32.90 9.08 -54.48
C SER A 20 -31.70 8.19 -54.61
N ALA A 21 -30.54 8.77 -54.84
CA ALA A 21 -29.27 8.06 -54.64
C ALA A 21 -29.18 7.68 -53.16
N SER A 22 -29.76 6.57 -52.80
CA SER A 22 -29.55 5.90 -51.55
C SER A 22 -28.04 5.64 -51.50
N LYS A 23 -27.29 6.45 -50.75
CA LYS A 23 -25.95 6.10 -50.30
C LYS A 23 -26.10 4.82 -49.47
N SER A 24 -25.95 3.68 -50.13
CA SER A 24 -25.84 2.42 -49.45
C SER A 24 -24.72 2.57 -48.45
N ALA A 25 -25.09 2.70 -47.18
CA ALA A 25 -24.14 2.63 -46.10
C ALA A 25 -23.50 1.23 -46.20
N LYS A 26 -22.23 1.18 -46.59
CA LYS A 26 -21.46 -0.06 -46.68
C LYS A 26 -21.46 -0.66 -45.27
N THR A 27 -22.35 -1.59 -45.01
CA THR A 27 -22.37 -2.34 -43.75
C THR A 27 -21.07 -3.10 -43.65
N ILE A 28 -20.26 -2.72 -42.65
CA ILE A 28 -18.99 -3.38 -42.35
C ILE A 28 -19.35 -4.83 -41.96
N GLY A 29 -18.83 -5.79 -42.70
CA GLY A 29 -19.05 -7.21 -42.39
C GLY A 29 -18.47 -7.59 -41.02
N PRO A 30 -18.98 -8.65 -40.36
CA PRO A 30 -18.54 -9.03 -39.02
C PRO A 30 -17.02 -9.31 -38.94
N TRP A 31 -16.43 -9.81 -40.00
CA TRP A 31 -14.98 -10.00 -40.12
C TRP A 31 -14.21 -8.67 -40.16
N GLN A 32 -14.70 -7.69 -40.93
CA GLN A 32 -14.06 -6.38 -41.02
C GLN A 32 -14.14 -5.61 -39.70
N SER A 33 -15.27 -5.70 -38.99
CA SER A 33 -15.40 -5.12 -37.66
C SER A 33 -14.45 -5.76 -36.65
N ALA A 34 -14.26 -7.08 -36.69
CA ALA A 34 -13.32 -7.80 -35.84
C ALA A 34 -11.86 -7.36 -36.09
N VAL A 35 -11.46 -7.19 -37.35
CA VAL A 35 -10.12 -6.70 -37.71
C VAL A 35 -9.89 -5.26 -37.25
N ILE A 36 -10.89 -4.39 -37.39
CA ILE A 36 -10.82 -2.99 -36.92
C ILE A 36 -10.67 -2.94 -35.40
N ILE A 37 -11.47 -3.71 -34.67
CA ILE A 37 -11.40 -3.79 -33.19
C ILE A 37 -10.04 -4.32 -32.74
N ALA A 38 -9.53 -5.39 -33.38
CA ALA A 38 -8.20 -5.93 -33.08
C ALA A 38 -7.08 -4.93 -33.35
N GLY A 39 -7.16 -4.19 -34.47
CA GLY A 39 -6.20 -3.13 -34.82
C GLY A 39 -6.23 -1.98 -33.81
N LEU A 40 -7.40 -1.54 -33.40
CA LEU A 40 -7.58 -0.49 -32.40
C LEU A 40 -7.05 -0.92 -31.03
N PHE A 41 -7.33 -2.16 -30.64
CA PHE A 41 -6.80 -2.73 -29.39
C PHE A 41 -5.27 -2.83 -29.42
N ALA A 42 -4.69 -3.32 -30.52
CA ALA A 42 -3.23 -3.38 -30.70
C ALA A 42 -2.58 -1.99 -30.61
N THR A 43 -3.19 -0.99 -31.25
CA THR A 43 -2.68 0.39 -31.21
C THR A 43 -2.73 0.98 -29.80
N LEU A 44 -3.82 0.77 -29.06
CA LEU A 44 -3.96 1.21 -27.67
C LEU A 44 -2.93 0.52 -26.77
N THR A 45 -2.74 -0.79 -26.94
CA THR A 45 -1.76 -1.57 -26.17
C THR A 45 -0.33 -1.08 -26.43
N LEU A 46 0.05 -0.92 -27.71
CA LEU A 46 1.36 -0.36 -28.07
C LEU A 46 1.54 1.05 -27.54
N GLY A 47 0.54 1.92 -27.68
CA GLY A 47 0.56 3.28 -27.11
C GLY A 47 0.76 3.28 -25.60
N TYR A 48 0.10 2.36 -24.89
CA TYR A 48 0.30 2.19 -23.45
C TYR A 48 1.74 1.76 -23.13
N LEU A 49 2.27 0.73 -23.83
CA LEU A 49 3.63 0.23 -23.60
C LEU A 49 4.70 1.30 -23.84
N PHE A 50 4.56 2.10 -24.90
CA PHE A 50 5.52 3.17 -25.21
C PHE A 50 5.50 4.33 -24.21
N THR A 51 4.35 4.58 -23.57
CA THR A 51 4.21 5.66 -22.58
C THR A 51 4.44 5.19 -21.14
N SER A 52 4.47 3.88 -20.89
CA SER A 52 4.67 3.32 -19.56
C SER A 52 6.13 3.41 -19.11
N LYS A 53 6.30 3.52 -17.82
CA LYS A 53 7.57 3.50 -17.09
C LYS A 53 7.72 2.15 -16.40
N SER A 54 8.94 1.68 -16.31
CA SER A 54 9.31 0.46 -15.60
C SER A 54 9.57 0.80 -14.13
N VAL A 55 8.73 0.34 -13.24
CA VAL A 55 8.86 0.59 -11.79
C VAL A 55 9.11 -0.72 -11.08
N GLN A 56 10.27 -0.86 -10.45
CA GLN A 56 10.60 -1.98 -9.59
C GLN A 56 10.25 -1.60 -8.14
N LEU A 57 9.33 -2.36 -7.54
CA LEU A 57 8.96 -2.19 -6.13
C LEU A 57 9.71 -3.22 -5.30
N SER A 58 10.58 -2.73 -4.41
CA SER A 58 11.30 -3.56 -3.45
C SER A 58 10.65 -3.41 -2.08
N LEU A 59 10.01 -4.47 -1.59
CA LEU A 59 9.37 -4.49 -0.28
C LEU A 59 10.10 -5.44 0.66
N ASN A 60 10.38 -4.99 1.86
CA ASN A 60 11.05 -5.78 2.90
C ASN A 60 10.21 -5.80 4.19
N PRO A 61 9.81 -7.00 4.66
CA PRO A 61 9.91 -8.33 4.04
C PRO A 61 9.04 -8.49 2.80
N THR A 62 9.18 -9.61 2.11
CA THR A 62 8.35 -9.95 0.94
C THR A 62 6.88 -9.96 1.34
N PRO A 63 6.01 -9.22 0.65
CA PRO A 63 4.60 -9.17 0.98
C PRO A 63 3.87 -10.47 0.62
N SER A 64 2.85 -10.83 1.40
CA SER A 64 1.91 -11.90 1.08
C SER A 64 0.84 -11.45 0.08
N SER A 65 0.52 -10.16 0.10
CA SER A 65 -0.39 -9.53 -0.87
C SER A 65 0.10 -8.13 -1.21
N LEU A 66 -0.10 -7.74 -2.49
CA LEU A 66 0.26 -6.42 -2.98
C LEU A 66 -0.79 -5.96 -3.98
N SER A 67 -1.29 -4.74 -3.80
CA SER A 67 -2.26 -4.11 -4.69
C SER A 67 -1.83 -2.67 -4.99
N ILE A 68 -1.88 -2.31 -6.26
CA ILE A 68 -1.61 -0.94 -6.72
C ILE A 68 -2.93 -0.36 -7.22
N THR A 69 -3.26 0.84 -6.75
CA THR A 69 -4.47 1.58 -7.10
C THR A 69 -4.11 2.93 -7.73
N GLY A 70 -5.06 3.58 -8.39
CA GLY A 70 -4.84 4.90 -9.00
C GLY A 70 -4.61 4.89 -10.50
N GLY A 71 -4.54 3.68 -11.14
CA GLY A 71 -4.37 3.57 -12.59
C GLY A 71 -4.23 2.13 -13.06
N ILE A 72 -3.88 1.98 -14.34
CA ILE A 72 -3.58 0.66 -14.91
C ILE A 72 -2.15 0.29 -14.50
N ALA A 73 -2.01 -0.82 -13.80
CA ALA A 73 -0.73 -1.40 -13.42
C ALA A 73 -0.57 -2.77 -14.07
N LEU A 74 0.39 -2.92 -14.97
CA LEU A 74 0.71 -4.21 -15.58
C LEU A 74 1.87 -4.84 -14.83
N ASN A 75 1.62 -5.97 -14.18
CA ASN A 75 2.64 -6.72 -13.46
C ASN A 75 3.39 -7.64 -14.42
N LEU A 76 4.71 -7.50 -14.52
CA LEU A 76 5.61 -8.34 -15.28
C LEU A 76 6.62 -9.05 -14.36
N GLY A 77 6.12 -9.65 -13.29
CA GLY A 77 6.93 -10.32 -12.27
C GLY A 77 7.51 -9.34 -11.26
N GLU A 78 8.78 -8.99 -11.36
CA GLU A 78 9.44 -8.05 -10.42
C GLU A 78 9.23 -6.57 -10.78
N VAL A 79 8.64 -6.30 -11.93
CA VAL A 79 8.51 -4.95 -12.48
C VAL A 79 7.06 -4.65 -12.79
N TYR A 80 6.64 -3.44 -12.51
CA TYR A 80 5.34 -2.90 -12.87
C TYR A 80 5.51 -1.86 -13.99
N LEU A 81 4.69 -1.99 -15.03
CA LEU A 81 4.56 -0.95 -16.05
C LEU A 81 3.43 -0.01 -15.62
N LEU A 82 3.82 1.21 -15.28
CA LEU A 82 2.94 2.27 -14.81
C LEU A 82 3.13 3.51 -15.70
N ARG A 83 2.10 4.34 -15.80
CA ARG A 83 2.24 5.67 -16.41
C ARG A 83 2.70 6.68 -15.36
N GLU A 84 3.18 7.85 -15.81
CA GLU A 84 3.42 8.98 -14.92
C GLU A 84 2.17 9.33 -14.13
N GLY A 85 2.32 9.52 -12.80
CA GLY A 85 1.22 9.87 -11.91
C GLY A 85 1.38 9.33 -10.51
N GLU A 86 0.39 9.60 -9.68
CA GLU A 86 0.31 9.15 -8.29
C GLU A 86 -0.46 7.84 -8.20
N TYR A 87 0.07 6.91 -7.42
CA TYR A 87 -0.49 5.57 -7.20
C TYR A 87 -0.57 5.26 -5.72
N GLY A 88 -1.64 4.58 -5.31
CA GLY A 88 -1.75 4.00 -3.99
C GLY A 88 -1.12 2.60 -3.94
N LEU A 89 -0.39 2.32 -2.89
CA LEU A 89 0.21 1.02 -2.59
C LEU A 89 -0.42 0.46 -1.33
N LEU A 90 -1.08 -0.69 -1.47
CA LEU A 90 -1.60 -1.49 -0.38
C LEU A 90 -0.83 -2.81 -0.37
N ALA A 91 -0.12 -3.09 0.70
CA ALA A 91 0.63 -4.33 0.83
C ALA A 91 0.53 -4.90 2.24
N GLN A 92 0.54 -6.23 2.35
CA GLN A 92 0.46 -6.94 3.62
C GLN A 92 1.61 -7.93 3.73
N ALA A 93 2.19 -8.02 4.92
CA ALA A 93 3.22 -9.00 5.24
C ALA A 93 2.92 -9.67 6.58
N PRO A 94 3.19 -10.98 6.74
CA PRO A 94 2.95 -11.69 7.98
C PRO A 94 3.68 -11.04 9.16
N LEU A 95 2.99 -10.87 10.28
CA LEU A 95 3.53 -10.30 11.52
C LEU A 95 4.03 -8.84 11.39
N HIS A 96 3.57 -8.13 10.35
CA HIS A 96 3.85 -6.71 10.14
C HIS A 96 2.54 -5.92 10.00
N GLN A 97 2.62 -4.63 10.20
CA GLN A 97 1.50 -3.72 9.97
C GLN A 97 1.23 -3.60 8.47
N ASP A 98 -0.03 -3.46 8.11
CA ASP A 98 -0.42 -3.21 6.72
C ASP A 98 0.21 -1.91 6.22
N LEU A 99 0.86 -1.99 5.07
CA LEU A 99 1.44 -0.83 4.41
C LEU A 99 0.38 -0.20 3.50
N ASN A 100 -0.05 1.00 3.84
CA ASN A 100 -0.95 1.81 3.05
C ASN A 100 -0.28 3.17 2.81
N THR A 101 0.22 3.38 1.60
CA THR A 101 0.94 4.61 1.24
C THR A 101 0.71 4.98 -0.21
N THR A 102 1.08 6.18 -0.59
CA THR A 102 1.11 6.62 -1.99
C THR A 102 2.55 6.79 -2.47
N PHE A 103 2.74 6.62 -3.77
CA PHE A 103 4.01 6.89 -4.43
C PHE A 103 3.77 7.56 -5.78
N ASN A 104 4.75 8.32 -6.24
CA ASN A 104 4.69 9.02 -7.50
C ASN A 104 5.62 8.36 -8.53
N VAL A 105 5.09 8.12 -9.72
CA VAL A 105 5.87 7.67 -10.88
C VAL A 105 6.24 8.88 -11.70
N GLY A 106 7.52 9.20 -11.74
CA GLY A 106 8.05 10.35 -12.50
C GLY A 106 8.31 10.03 -13.98
N SER A 107 9.03 10.94 -14.63
CA SER A 107 9.33 10.89 -16.07
C SER A 107 10.41 9.86 -16.43
N GLU A 108 11.17 9.37 -15.48
CA GLU A 108 12.25 8.41 -15.71
C GLU A 108 11.71 7.06 -16.19
N LYS A 109 12.40 6.45 -17.18
CA LYS A 109 11.95 5.18 -17.76
C LYS A 109 12.03 4.01 -16.79
N ASN A 110 13.05 3.99 -15.93
CA ASN A 110 13.28 2.94 -14.96
C ASN A 110 13.39 3.56 -13.57
N GLN A 111 12.52 3.13 -12.67
CA GLN A 111 12.48 3.63 -11.30
C GLN A 111 12.52 2.45 -10.32
N ARG A 112 13.20 2.64 -9.19
CA ARG A 112 13.21 1.68 -8.08
C ARG A 112 12.72 2.36 -6.82
N LEU A 113 11.68 1.81 -6.24
CA LEU A 113 11.08 2.30 -5.00
C LEU A 113 11.21 1.22 -3.92
N ASN A 114 11.70 1.62 -2.75
CA ASN A 114 11.91 0.72 -1.63
C ASN A 114 10.91 1.05 -0.52
N PHE A 115 10.24 0.03 -0.01
CA PHE A 115 9.29 0.13 1.09
C PHE A 115 9.65 -0.89 2.16
N THR A 116 9.54 -0.48 3.42
CA THR A 116 9.79 -1.33 4.58
C THR A 116 8.53 -1.40 5.43
N PHE A 117 8.15 -2.60 5.82
CA PHE A 117 7.03 -2.81 6.73
C PHE A 117 7.48 -2.61 8.18
N SER A 118 6.62 -1.98 8.97
CA SER A 118 6.79 -1.93 10.42
C SER A 118 6.32 -3.25 11.05
N PRO A 119 7.11 -3.88 11.92
CA PRO A 119 6.65 -5.07 12.63
C PRO A 119 5.41 -4.77 13.48
N LEU A 120 4.55 -5.77 13.68
CA LEU A 120 3.50 -5.69 14.69
C LEU A 120 4.15 -5.56 16.08
N PRO A 121 3.45 -4.94 17.07
CA PRO A 121 3.92 -4.88 18.44
C PRO A 121 4.35 -6.23 19.00
N GLY A 122 5.21 -6.22 19.98
CA GLY A 122 5.58 -7.37 20.79
C GLY A 122 5.05 -7.24 22.21
N PHE A 123 5.33 -8.23 23.05
CA PHE A 123 4.95 -8.24 24.45
C PHE A 123 6.18 -8.32 25.34
N LEU A 124 6.21 -7.50 26.36
CA LEU A 124 7.23 -7.53 27.40
C LEU A 124 6.61 -8.09 28.67
N GLN A 125 7.18 -9.17 29.19
CA GLN A 125 6.87 -9.74 30.48
C GLN A 125 7.97 -9.35 31.47
N LEU A 126 7.60 -8.57 32.49
CA LEU A 126 8.51 -8.13 33.54
C LEU A 126 8.44 -9.09 34.74
N ASN A 127 9.63 -9.44 35.27
CA ASN A 127 9.77 -10.08 36.56
C ASN A 127 10.57 -9.14 37.45
N LEU A 128 9.92 -8.58 38.45
CA LEU A 128 10.50 -7.54 39.29
C LEU A 128 10.78 -8.06 40.70
N GLU A 129 11.89 -7.64 41.24
CA GLU A 129 12.24 -7.84 42.64
C GLU A 129 12.70 -6.51 43.24
N PRO A 130 11.87 -5.90 44.15
CA PRO A 130 10.59 -6.36 44.67
C PRO A 130 9.46 -6.21 43.63
N SER A 131 8.44 -7.10 43.71
CA SER A 131 7.32 -7.15 42.74
C SER A 131 6.44 -5.91 42.73
N TYR A 132 6.42 -5.16 43.85
CA TYR A 132 5.61 -3.94 44.03
C TYR A 132 6.31 -2.67 43.53
N ALA A 133 7.49 -2.76 42.95
CA ALA A 133 8.20 -1.60 42.44
C ALA A 133 7.42 -0.90 41.31
N ALA A 134 7.44 0.43 41.32
CA ALA A 134 6.79 1.21 40.28
C ALA A 134 7.62 1.16 38.98
N VAL A 135 6.94 1.01 37.86
CA VAL A 135 7.53 0.90 36.52
C VAL A 135 7.06 2.02 35.64
N LYS A 136 8.00 2.62 34.91
CA LYS A 136 7.71 3.49 33.76
C LYS A 136 8.38 2.92 32.52
N ILE A 137 7.68 3.01 31.40
CA ILE A 137 8.24 2.71 30.08
C ILE A 137 8.08 3.94 29.22
N ASP A 138 9.18 4.43 28.68
CA ASP A 138 9.24 5.69 27.91
C ASP A 138 8.61 6.89 28.66
N GLY A 139 8.75 6.90 29.98
CA GLY A 139 8.18 7.94 30.85
C GLY A 139 6.71 7.76 31.21
N VAL A 140 6.03 6.72 30.70
CA VAL A 140 4.62 6.42 30.98
C VAL A 140 4.53 5.41 32.12
N ASP A 141 3.71 5.69 33.13
CA ASP A 141 3.48 4.79 34.26
C ASP A 141 2.73 3.53 33.86
N ILE A 142 3.23 2.36 34.25
CA ILE A 142 2.61 1.06 33.99
C ILE A 142 1.83 0.62 35.23
N VAL A 143 0.52 0.50 35.08
CA VAL A 143 -0.38 0.19 36.21
C VAL A 143 -0.24 -1.28 36.65
N ASN A 144 -0.11 -2.19 35.71
CA ASN A 144 -0.06 -3.64 35.97
C ASN A 144 1.21 -4.26 35.35
N PRO A 145 2.40 -4.07 35.94
CA PRO A 145 3.65 -4.56 35.38
C PRO A 145 3.79 -6.09 35.40
N GLU A 146 2.92 -6.79 36.13
CA GLU A 146 2.88 -8.25 36.20
C GLU A 146 2.24 -8.89 34.95
N GLN A 147 1.46 -8.12 34.19
CA GLN A 147 0.84 -8.58 32.95
C GLN A 147 1.75 -8.29 31.76
N PRO A 148 1.64 -9.09 30.67
CA PRO A 148 2.37 -8.80 29.46
C PRO A 148 2.02 -7.40 28.91
N ILE A 149 3.03 -6.57 28.71
CA ILE A 149 2.91 -5.19 28.26
C ILE A 149 3.12 -5.18 26.76
N GLU A 150 2.14 -4.70 26.00
CA GLU A 150 2.26 -4.54 24.56
C GLU A 150 3.07 -3.29 24.24
N LEU A 151 4.17 -3.46 23.46
CA LEU A 151 5.06 -2.40 23.05
C LEU A 151 5.33 -2.45 21.55
N SER A 152 5.53 -1.30 20.94
CA SER A 152 5.98 -1.24 19.54
C SER A 152 7.32 -1.95 19.36
N ALA A 153 7.63 -2.36 18.14
CA ALA A 153 8.97 -2.83 17.86
C ALA A 153 9.96 -1.65 17.88
N GLY A 154 11.13 -1.86 18.49
CA GLY A 154 12.16 -0.84 18.63
C GLY A 154 12.71 -0.73 20.04
N GLU A 155 13.49 0.32 20.28
CA GLU A 155 14.11 0.59 21.56
C GLU A 155 13.13 1.30 22.50
N HIS A 156 13.05 0.81 23.75
CA HIS A 156 12.24 1.35 24.83
C HIS A 156 13.11 1.53 26.07
N THR A 157 12.83 2.57 26.85
CA THR A 157 13.49 2.82 28.13
C THR A 157 12.60 2.40 29.27
N ILE A 158 13.11 1.51 30.12
CA ILE A 158 12.42 1.03 31.32
C ILE A 158 13.06 1.69 32.53
N GLU A 159 12.24 2.28 33.37
CA GLU A 159 12.61 2.87 34.65
C GLU A 159 11.84 2.15 35.75
N VAL A 160 12.57 1.61 36.75
CA VAL A 160 11.99 0.93 37.90
C VAL A 160 12.42 1.65 39.16
N THR A 161 11.46 2.00 40.01
CA THR A 161 11.68 2.81 41.21
C THR A 161 10.94 2.26 42.39
N ASP A 162 11.57 2.35 43.56
CA ASP A 162 10.94 2.13 44.88
C ASP A 162 11.63 3.01 45.93
N ALA A 163 10.90 3.37 47.01
CA ALA A 163 11.42 4.30 48.00
C ALA A 163 12.65 3.80 48.77
N ARG A 164 12.85 2.45 48.86
CA ARG A 164 13.93 1.81 49.63
C ARG A 164 15.06 1.29 48.73
N TYR A 165 14.92 1.40 47.39
CA TYR A 165 15.84 0.84 46.46
C TYR A 165 16.46 1.93 45.57
N LEU A 166 17.61 1.63 45.00
CA LEU A 166 18.19 2.50 44.02
C LEU A 166 17.38 2.43 42.73
N LYS A 167 17.14 3.59 42.15
CA LYS A 167 16.47 3.69 40.83
C LYS A 167 17.25 2.88 39.79
N HIS A 168 16.55 2.04 39.03
CA HIS A 168 17.11 1.29 37.92
C HIS A 168 16.56 1.82 36.60
N VAL A 169 17.42 2.08 35.64
CA VAL A 169 17.07 2.52 34.27
C VAL A 169 17.87 1.68 33.27
N GLN A 170 17.15 1.09 32.32
CA GLN A 170 17.80 0.38 31.22
C GLN A 170 17.00 0.47 29.93
N SER A 171 17.69 0.35 28.78
CA SER A 171 17.06 0.20 27.48
C SER A 171 16.86 -1.27 27.15
N ILE A 172 15.76 -1.55 26.43
CA ILE A 172 15.46 -2.85 25.85
C ILE A 172 15.00 -2.67 24.42
N ASN A 173 15.42 -3.57 23.54
CA ASN A 173 14.95 -3.58 22.17
C ASN A 173 13.85 -4.64 22.00
N ILE A 174 12.64 -4.20 21.68
CA ILE A 174 11.48 -5.07 21.44
C ILE A 174 11.50 -5.51 19.97
N THR A 175 11.57 -6.83 19.75
CA THR A 175 11.60 -7.40 18.38
C THR A 175 10.26 -7.28 17.65
N GLY A 176 9.18 -7.04 18.38
CA GLY A 176 7.84 -6.99 17.83
C GLY A 176 7.32 -8.37 17.36
N LYS A 177 6.54 -8.38 16.27
CA LYS A 177 6.03 -9.61 15.62
C LYS A 177 5.20 -10.49 16.56
N LYS A 178 4.51 -9.89 17.53
CA LYS A 178 3.72 -10.58 18.58
C LYS A 178 4.55 -11.55 19.44
N GLN A 179 5.87 -11.38 19.46
CA GLN A 179 6.73 -12.20 20.30
C GLN A 179 6.75 -11.67 21.73
N THR A 180 6.79 -12.57 22.71
CA THR A 180 6.97 -12.22 24.12
C THR A 180 8.44 -12.31 24.50
N GLN A 181 8.95 -11.23 25.12
CA GLN A 181 10.28 -11.14 25.68
C GLN A 181 10.17 -11.04 27.20
N ASN A 182 10.97 -11.82 27.92
CA ASN A 182 11.01 -11.79 29.38
C ASN A 182 12.20 -10.95 29.84
N LEU A 183 11.96 -10.09 30.82
CA LEU A 183 12.98 -9.27 31.43
C LEU A 183 12.86 -9.36 32.96
N SER A 184 13.95 -9.76 33.63
CA SER A 184 14.02 -9.82 35.07
C SER A 184 14.86 -8.65 35.58
N ILE A 185 14.34 -7.87 36.51
CA ILE A 185 15.01 -6.73 37.14
C ILE A 185 14.95 -6.91 38.64
N SER A 186 16.13 -6.99 39.30
CA SER A 186 16.28 -6.98 40.75
C SER A 186 16.86 -5.65 41.17
N LEU A 187 16.14 -4.89 41.95
CA LEU A 187 16.59 -3.60 42.46
C LEU A 187 17.62 -3.77 43.57
N GLN A 188 18.64 -2.91 43.57
CA GLN A 188 19.62 -2.87 44.64
C GLN A 188 19.08 -2.07 45.82
N PRO A 189 19.20 -2.58 47.08
CA PRO A 189 18.82 -1.83 48.27
C PRO A 189 19.52 -0.46 48.36
N GLY A 190 18.75 0.58 48.69
CA GLY A 190 19.26 1.92 48.90
C GLY A 190 19.81 2.17 50.31
N TRP A 191 19.90 1.12 51.15
CA TRP A 191 20.41 1.18 52.53
C TRP A 191 21.71 0.38 52.66
N ALA A 192 22.54 0.82 53.62
CA ALA A 192 23.76 0.10 54.00
C ALA A 192 23.56 -0.62 55.34
N ASP A 193 24.17 -1.79 55.45
CA ASP A 193 24.26 -2.49 56.75
C ASP A 193 25.20 -1.71 57.67
N ILE A 194 24.72 -1.34 58.87
CA ILE A 194 25.54 -0.70 59.89
C ILE A 194 25.87 -1.78 60.94
N SER A 195 27.14 -2.11 61.12
CA SER A 195 27.58 -2.91 62.23
C SER A 195 28.14 -1.99 63.32
N VAL A 196 27.56 -2.07 64.54
CA VAL A 196 28.03 -1.35 65.71
C VAL A 196 28.70 -2.30 66.65
N SER A 197 29.99 -2.15 66.92
CA SER A 197 30.66 -2.88 67.97
C SER A 197 31.02 -1.95 69.13
N SER A 198 30.58 -2.29 70.38
CA SER A 198 30.99 -1.61 71.58
C SER A 198 32.05 -2.47 72.30
N ASN A 199 33.15 -1.86 72.70
CA ASN A 199 34.16 -2.49 73.57
C ASN A 199 33.92 -1.95 74.99
N PRO A 200 33.35 -2.73 75.91
CA PRO A 200 33.25 -2.30 77.29
C PRO A 200 34.65 -2.22 77.92
N ALA A 201 34.95 -1.11 78.58
CA ALA A 201 36.19 -0.89 79.34
C ALA A 201 36.20 -1.69 80.64
#